data_6772d0906bf49bc224c1a02f3eb5b857
#
_entry.id   6772d0906bf49bc224c1a02f3eb5b857
#
_cell.length_a   1.000
_cell.length_b   1.000
_cell.length_c   1.000
_cell.angle_alpha   90.00
_cell.angle_beta   90.00
_cell.angle_gamma   90.00
#
_symmetry.space_group_name_H-M   'P 1'
#
loop_
_entity.id
_entity.type
_entity.pdbx_description
1 polymer ?
#
loop_
_entity_poly.entity_id
_entity_poly.type
_entity_poly.pdbx_seq_one_letter_code
_entity_poly.pdbx_strand_id
1 'polypeptide(L)'
;MRQTARFPTRWTAISSALVVLLCVLALILVPIPFVARSPGQTVNLLSTNERGKPMIQVDGLTTRHGEGEMRMTTVSITRADSRLSMAEALVAHLRADHDVLQREAIYPPGRSPQQVDADESYMMDTSERDAAVAALRAAGQPVTEMPMVSAVSAAGPAHGKLAPGDLIEKVDGKPVASVLDVGKAVRKHTVGDTVVFVVLRNSSVKTIAVTTVSSVSDRRAPAVGVTIDTGYRYTPTITYNIPGDIVGPSAGLAMALSIYQMVAPNDLIGSLRIAGTGGISPDGNVVAIGGIQEKIAVAERDGAKIFLVPAGNCRDISGVETSMRLVKVSSLKDAIAAIQKIRAGGTGIPHC
;
A
#
# COMPACT_ATOMS: atom_id res chain seq x y z
N MET A 1 56.05 -50.24 18.04
CA MET A 1 54.96 -50.07 19.00
C MET A 1 54.52 -48.61 18.93
N ARG A 2 53.35 -48.31 18.32
CA ARG A 2 52.77 -46.96 18.28
C ARG A 2 51.84 -46.87 19.50
N GLN A 3 52.23 -46.04 20.48
CA GLN A 3 51.33 -45.66 21.58
C GLN A 3 50.26 -44.74 21.06
N THR A 4 49.05 -45.20 20.91
CA THR A 4 47.85 -44.35 20.71
C THR A 4 47.53 -43.66 22.04
N ALA A 5 47.83 -42.37 22.10
CA ALA A 5 47.40 -41.53 23.22
C ALA A 5 45.89 -41.57 23.38
N ARG A 6 45.38 -42.28 24.37
CA ARG A 6 43.94 -42.26 24.76
C ARG A 6 43.71 -40.91 25.48
N PHE A 7 43.12 -39.94 24.78
CA PHE A 7 42.60 -38.77 25.45
C PHE A 7 41.53 -39.22 26.48
N PRO A 8 41.60 -38.70 27.72
CA PRO A 8 40.63 -39.11 28.72
C PRO A 8 39.22 -38.68 28.27
N THR A 9 38.31 -39.62 28.25
CA THR A 9 36.90 -39.44 27.75
C THR A 9 36.18 -38.23 28.37
N ARG A 10 36.58 -37.80 29.56
CA ARG A 10 36.05 -36.59 30.22
C ARG A 10 36.42 -35.29 29.46
N TRP A 11 37.62 -35.16 28.97
CA TRP A 11 38.06 -33.96 28.22
C TRP A 11 37.43 -33.87 26.84
N THR A 12 37.23 -35.01 26.17
CA THR A 12 36.51 -35.03 24.91
C THR A 12 35.03 -34.70 25.08
N ALA A 13 34.39 -35.12 26.16
CA ALA A 13 33.00 -34.76 26.46
C ALA A 13 32.86 -33.26 26.77
N ILE A 14 33.81 -32.69 27.59
CA ILE A 14 33.78 -31.24 27.89
C ILE A 14 34.04 -30.40 26.64
N SER A 15 34.98 -30.78 25.80
CA SER A 15 35.28 -30.04 24.57
C SER A 15 34.10 -30.13 23.58
N SER A 16 33.44 -31.29 23.47
CA SER A 16 32.24 -31.45 22.63
C SER A 16 31.08 -30.59 23.14
N ALA A 17 30.84 -30.58 24.47
CA ALA A 17 29.80 -29.76 25.08
C ALA A 17 30.09 -28.24 24.85
N LEU A 18 31.36 -27.83 24.96
CA LEU A 18 31.74 -26.43 24.70
C LEU A 18 31.53 -26.03 23.22
N VAL A 19 31.89 -26.91 22.29
CA VAL A 19 31.64 -26.68 20.86
C VAL A 19 30.13 -26.56 20.57
N VAL A 20 29.33 -27.45 21.11
CA VAL A 20 27.87 -27.39 20.96
C VAL A 20 27.32 -26.07 21.55
N LEU A 21 27.78 -25.68 22.74
CA LEU A 21 27.38 -24.41 23.36
C LEU A 21 27.76 -23.20 22.48
N LEU A 22 28.97 -23.18 21.94
CA LEU A 22 29.43 -22.11 21.04
C LEU A 22 28.62 -22.07 19.74
N CYS A 23 28.27 -23.23 19.15
CA CYS A 23 27.39 -23.29 17.99
C CYS A 23 26.00 -22.75 18.30
N VAL A 24 25.41 -23.14 19.44
CA VAL A 24 24.10 -22.63 19.86
C VAL A 24 24.16 -21.11 20.09
N LEU A 25 25.23 -20.64 20.75
CA LEU A 25 25.43 -19.23 20.99
C LEU A 25 25.58 -18.45 19.68
N ALA A 26 26.31 -19.01 18.70
CA ALA A 26 26.45 -18.42 17.37
C ALA A 26 25.09 -18.34 16.62
N LEU A 27 24.28 -19.38 16.69
CA LEU A 27 22.94 -19.39 16.09
C LEU A 27 22.02 -18.31 16.66
N ILE A 28 22.17 -17.99 17.95
CA ILE A 28 21.34 -16.99 18.63
C ILE A 28 21.88 -15.57 18.45
N LEU A 29 23.22 -15.38 18.50
CA LEU A 29 23.82 -14.07 18.57
C LEU A 29 24.28 -13.50 17.21
N VAL A 30 24.57 -14.36 16.23
CA VAL A 30 25.06 -13.89 14.93
C VAL A 30 23.90 -13.39 14.08
N PRO A 31 23.85 -12.10 13.74
CA PRO A 31 22.81 -11.55 12.89
C PRO A 31 23.02 -11.98 11.44
N ILE A 32 21.93 -12.23 10.74
CA ILE A 32 21.93 -12.61 9.32
C ILE A 32 21.29 -11.51 8.46
N PRO A 33 21.65 -11.40 7.17
CA PRO A 33 21.11 -10.40 6.24
C PRO A 33 19.72 -10.78 5.72
N PHE A 34 18.83 -11.20 6.61
CA PHE A 34 17.46 -11.59 6.31
C PHE A 34 16.47 -10.84 7.19
N VAL A 35 15.22 -10.83 6.77
CA VAL A 35 14.06 -10.37 7.53
C VAL A 35 13.00 -11.46 7.55
N ALA A 36 12.28 -11.58 8.64
CA ALA A 36 11.11 -12.44 8.73
C ALA A 36 9.86 -11.63 8.42
N ARG A 37 8.95 -12.22 7.65
CA ARG A 37 7.60 -11.74 7.41
C ARG A 37 6.63 -12.73 8.04
N SER A 38 5.62 -12.22 8.75
CA SER A 38 4.65 -13.01 9.49
C SER A 38 3.24 -12.44 9.34
N PRO A 39 2.19 -13.20 9.66
CA PRO A 39 0.84 -12.68 9.71
C PRO A 39 0.75 -11.46 10.64
N GLY A 40 0.20 -10.37 10.12
CA GLY A 40 -0.03 -9.15 10.88
C GLY A 40 -1.38 -9.15 11.59
N GLN A 41 -2.19 -8.15 11.28
CA GLN A 41 -3.55 -7.98 11.82
C GLN A 41 -4.54 -7.72 10.68
N THR A 42 -5.84 -7.87 10.97
CA THR A 42 -6.89 -7.39 10.08
C THR A 42 -7.58 -6.17 10.67
N VAL A 43 -8.01 -5.25 9.81
CA VAL A 43 -8.79 -4.08 10.22
C VAL A 43 -10.10 -4.07 9.45
N ASN A 44 -11.23 -4.05 10.14
CA ASN A 44 -12.53 -3.91 9.50
C ASN A 44 -12.76 -2.46 9.12
N LEU A 45 -12.70 -2.15 7.83
CA LEU A 45 -12.81 -0.79 7.29
C LEU A 45 -14.23 -0.19 7.38
N LEU A 46 -15.24 -1.01 7.67
CA LEU A 46 -16.62 -0.59 7.87
C LEU A 46 -16.98 -0.35 9.34
N SER A 47 -16.01 -0.51 10.25
CA SER A 47 -16.17 -0.29 11.69
C SER A 47 -15.66 1.09 12.12
N THR A 48 -15.74 1.34 13.42
CA THR A 48 -15.12 2.50 14.09
C THR A 48 -13.79 2.09 14.74
N ASN A 49 -12.88 3.04 14.86
CA ASN A 49 -11.64 2.87 15.61
C ASN A 49 -11.88 3.00 17.13
N GLU A 50 -10.84 2.80 17.94
CA GLU A 50 -10.89 2.89 19.41
C GLU A 50 -11.39 4.24 19.95
N ARG A 51 -11.31 5.30 19.13
CA ARG A 51 -11.80 6.65 19.47
C ARG A 51 -13.23 6.88 19.02
N GLY A 52 -13.94 5.84 18.52
CA GLY A 52 -15.32 5.93 18.03
C GLY A 52 -15.45 6.59 16.66
N LYS A 53 -14.36 6.89 15.94
CA LYS A 53 -14.41 7.44 14.58
C LYS A 53 -14.51 6.31 13.56
N PRO A 54 -15.33 6.47 12.49
CA PRO A 54 -15.33 5.50 11.38
C PRO A 54 -13.93 5.33 10.80
N MET A 55 -13.54 4.09 10.46
CA MET A 55 -12.26 3.80 9.81
C MET A 55 -12.15 4.52 8.46
N ILE A 56 -13.23 4.57 7.70
CA ILE A 56 -13.38 5.39 6.50
C ILE A 56 -14.63 6.25 6.69
N GLN A 57 -14.48 7.54 6.50
CA GLN A 57 -15.57 8.52 6.55
C GLN A 57 -15.75 9.15 5.16
N VAL A 58 -16.98 9.22 4.68
CA VAL A 58 -17.32 9.85 3.40
C VAL A 58 -18.31 10.96 3.68
N ASP A 59 -17.91 12.21 3.43
CA ASP A 59 -18.73 13.40 3.63
C ASP A 59 -19.14 13.98 2.27
N GLY A 60 -20.36 14.52 2.18
CA GLY A 60 -20.89 15.12 0.95
C GLY A 60 -21.68 14.17 0.06
N LEU A 61 -21.85 12.91 0.46
CA LEU A 61 -22.75 11.93 -0.16
C LEU A 61 -23.59 11.25 0.92
N THR A 62 -24.76 10.75 0.52
CA THR A 62 -25.53 9.84 1.37
C THR A 62 -24.80 8.51 1.49
N THR A 63 -24.44 8.13 2.70
CA THR A 63 -23.72 6.89 2.98
C THR A 63 -24.63 5.83 3.60
N ARG A 64 -24.28 4.57 3.36
CA ARG A 64 -24.95 3.41 3.91
C ARG A 64 -23.99 2.66 4.83
N HIS A 65 -24.49 2.24 5.97
CA HIS A 65 -23.81 1.32 6.88
C HIS A 65 -24.52 -0.04 6.82
N GLY A 66 -23.75 -1.11 6.65
CA GLY A 66 -24.23 -2.50 6.65
C GLY A 66 -23.73 -3.24 7.88
N GLU A 67 -24.26 -4.45 8.10
CA GLU A 67 -23.85 -5.34 9.20
C GLU A 67 -22.61 -6.18 8.88
N GLY A 68 -22.22 -6.24 7.60
CA GLY A 68 -21.08 -7.04 7.14
C GLY A 68 -19.74 -6.41 7.43
N GLU A 69 -18.70 -7.18 7.18
CA GLU A 69 -17.32 -6.77 7.41
C GLU A 69 -16.52 -6.76 6.10
N MET A 70 -15.75 -5.71 5.89
CA MET A 70 -14.71 -5.66 4.87
C MET A 70 -13.37 -5.43 5.56
N ARG A 71 -12.58 -6.49 5.68
CA ARG A 71 -11.31 -6.46 6.39
C ARG A 71 -10.14 -6.31 5.43
N MET A 72 -9.34 -5.29 5.61
CA MET A 72 -7.99 -5.26 5.05
C MET A 72 -7.06 -6.13 5.87
N THR A 73 -5.99 -6.62 5.27
CA THR A 73 -5.01 -7.50 5.90
C THR A 73 -3.61 -6.90 5.82
N THR A 74 -2.83 -7.08 6.89
CA THR A 74 -1.45 -6.63 6.97
C THR A 74 -0.49 -7.80 7.17
N VAL A 75 0.79 -7.54 6.98
CA VAL A 75 1.89 -8.41 7.38
C VAL A 75 2.78 -7.66 8.37
N SER A 76 3.42 -8.38 9.26
CA SER A 76 4.49 -7.85 10.09
C SER A 76 5.83 -8.25 9.49
N ILE A 77 6.75 -7.28 9.37
CA ILE A 77 8.10 -7.50 8.84
C ILE A 77 9.10 -7.08 9.91
N THR A 78 10.21 -7.81 10.03
CA THR A 78 11.32 -7.42 10.89
C THR A 78 11.73 -5.97 10.58
N ARG A 79 11.74 -5.10 11.58
CA ARG A 79 12.00 -3.67 11.43
C ARG A 79 13.36 -3.38 10.82
N ALA A 80 13.50 -2.21 10.19
CA ALA A 80 14.74 -1.78 9.56
C ALA A 80 15.91 -1.60 10.55
N ASP A 81 15.61 -1.28 11.80
CA ASP A 81 16.58 -1.11 12.90
C ASP A 81 16.90 -2.43 13.64
N SER A 82 16.14 -3.50 13.39
CA SER A 82 16.33 -4.81 14.00
C SER A 82 17.09 -5.77 13.09
N ARG A 83 17.68 -6.78 13.69
CA ARG A 83 18.39 -7.84 12.96
C ARG A 83 17.85 -9.20 13.38
N LEU A 84 17.68 -10.06 12.40
CA LEU A 84 17.24 -11.44 12.60
C LEU A 84 18.44 -12.32 12.93
N SER A 85 18.34 -13.18 13.94
CA SER A 85 19.32 -14.22 14.21
C SER A 85 19.03 -15.47 13.35
N MET A 86 20.03 -16.34 13.21
CA MET A 86 19.87 -17.60 12.49
C MET A 86 18.79 -18.49 13.13
N ALA A 87 18.69 -18.51 14.47
CA ALA A 87 17.69 -19.29 15.17
C ALA A 87 16.26 -18.78 14.88
N GLU A 88 16.06 -17.45 14.90
CA GLU A 88 14.76 -16.84 14.56
C GLU A 88 14.38 -17.09 13.10
N ALA A 89 15.34 -16.99 12.18
CA ALA A 89 15.10 -17.31 10.76
C ALA A 89 14.70 -18.77 10.56
N LEU A 90 15.37 -19.70 11.24
CA LEU A 90 15.03 -21.11 11.18
C LEU A 90 13.62 -21.38 11.71
N VAL A 91 13.25 -20.78 12.85
CA VAL A 91 11.91 -20.89 13.40
C VAL A 91 10.86 -20.30 12.46
N ALA A 92 11.13 -19.15 11.86
CA ALA A 92 10.24 -18.55 10.88
C ALA A 92 10.09 -19.45 9.63
N HIS A 93 11.19 -20.00 9.11
CA HIS A 93 11.18 -20.87 7.94
C HIS A 93 10.41 -22.18 8.14
N LEU A 94 10.36 -22.69 9.37
CA LEU A 94 9.61 -23.92 9.71
C LEU A 94 8.10 -23.70 9.88
N ARG A 95 7.64 -22.44 9.89
CA ARG A 95 6.22 -22.11 9.99
C ARG A 95 5.65 -21.89 8.60
N ALA A 96 4.54 -22.54 8.29
CA ALA A 96 3.89 -22.43 6.97
C ALA A 96 3.31 -21.03 6.67
N ASP A 97 3.05 -20.24 7.70
CA ASP A 97 2.49 -18.88 7.61
C ASP A 97 3.55 -17.78 7.79
N HIS A 98 4.84 -18.11 7.69
CA HIS A 98 5.94 -17.16 7.80
C HIS A 98 6.89 -17.29 6.62
N ASP A 99 7.52 -16.18 6.27
CA ASP A 99 8.49 -16.10 5.18
C ASP A 99 9.81 -15.49 5.67
N VAL A 100 10.93 -15.96 5.09
CA VAL A 100 12.26 -15.39 5.35
C VAL A 100 12.81 -14.84 4.05
N LEU A 101 12.98 -13.54 4.00
CA LEU A 101 13.35 -12.78 2.80
C LEU A 101 14.73 -12.16 2.94
N GLN A 102 15.42 -11.96 1.83
CA GLN A 102 16.66 -11.17 1.82
C GLN A 102 16.35 -9.74 2.27
N ARG A 103 17.13 -9.22 3.22
CA ARG A 103 16.94 -7.89 3.78
C ARG A 103 16.94 -6.78 2.71
N GLU A 104 17.83 -6.90 1.74
CA GLU A 104 17.99 -5.93 0.65
C GLU A 104 16.75 -5.82 -0.26
N ALA A 105 15.94 -6.88 -0.34
CA ALA A 105 14.69 -6.88 -1.10
C ALA A 105 13.61 -6.00 -0.44
N ILE A 106 13.67 -5.82 0.88
CA ILE A 106 12.72 -5.01 1.65
C ILE A 106 13.33 -3.65 2.00
N TYR A 107 14.61 -3.63 2.37
CA TYR A 107 15.35 -2.44 2.76
C TYR A 107 16.54 -2.23 1.83
N PRO A 108 16.36 -1.54 0.70
CA PRO A 108 17.42 -1.32 -0.28
C PRO A 108 18.64 -0.62 0.32
N PRO A 109 19.87 -1.01 -0.06
CA PRO A 109 21.09 -0.37 0.40
C PRO A 109 21.09 1.14 0.13
N GLY A 110 21.62 1.92 1.07
CA GLY A 110 21.75 3.38 0.94
C GLY A 110 20.51 4.18 1.30
N ARG A 111 19.39 3.54 1.67
CA ARG A 111 18.21 4.22 2.23
C ARG A 111 18.21 4.17 3.76
N SER A 112 17.91 5.30 4.38
CA SER A 112 17.68 5.33 5.83
C SER A 112 16.31 4.75 6.19
N PRO A 113 16.08 4.25 7.42
CA PRO A 113 14.76 3.83 7.88
C PRO A 113 13.69 4.90 7.66
N GLN A 114 14.00 6.16 7.93
CA GLN A 114 13.08 7.28 7.75
C GLN A 114 12.68 7.51 6.28
N GLN A 115 13.60 7.25 5.35
CA GLN A 115 13.30 7.31 3.91
C GLN A 115 12.37 6.17 3.49
N VAL A 116 12.58 4.98 4.05
CA VAL A 116 11.68 3.83 3.78
C VAL A 116 10.29 4.10 4.34
N ASP A 117 10.19 4.58 5.58
CA ASP A 117 8.91 4.93 6.21
C ASP A 117 8.17 6.03 5.42
N ALA A 118 8.89 7.04 4.92
CA ALA A 118 8.31 8.09 4.09
C ALA A 118 7.80 7.57 2.74
N ASP A 119 8.55 6.68 2.09
CA ASP A 119 8.13 6.04 0.84
C ASP A 119 6.89 5.16 1.04
N GLU A 120 6.84 4.38 2.12
CA GLU A 120 5.68 3.53 2.46
C GLU A 120 4.44 4.36 2.79
N SER A 121 4.60 5.47 3.51
CA SER A 121 3.51 6.43 3.78
C SER A 121 3.01 7.06 2.48
N TYR A 122 3.89 7.47 1.58
CA TYR A 122 3.50 8.00 0.27
C TYR A 122 2.76 6.95 -0.59
N MET A 123 3.18 5.68 -0.53
CA MET A 123 2.47 4.60 -1.22
C MET A 123 1.09 4.36 -0.61
N MET A 124 0.91 4.52 0.70
CA MET A 124 -0.39 4.44 1.37
C MET A 124 -1.31 5.58 0.93
N ASP A 125 -0.85 6.83 0.97
CA ASP A 125 -1.62 8.01 0.52
C ASP A 125 -2.06 7.86 -0.95
N THR A 126 -1.18 7.32 -1.79
CA THR A 126 -1.50 7.02 -3.19
C THR A 126 -2.57 5.95 -3.31
N SER A 127 -2.46 4.87 -2.51
CA SER A 127 -3.44 3.78 -2.49
C SER A 127 -4.82 4.24 -2.00
N GLU A 128 -4.87 5.11 -1.00
CA GLU A 128 -6.11 5.72 -0.49
C GLU A 128 -6.81 6.55 -1.56
N ARG A 129 -6.05 7.42 -2.25
CA ARG A 129 -6.56 8.21 -3.37
C ARG A 129 -7.07 7.34 -4.51
N ASP A 130 -6.30 6.36 -4.93
CA ASP A 130 -6.63 5.48 -6.05
C ASP A 130 -7.86 4.60 -5.72
N ALA A 131 -7.97 4.14 -4.47
CA ALA A 131 -9.14 3.42 -3.96
C ALA A 131 -10.39 4.29 -3.96
N ALA A 132 -10.29 5.54 -3.54
CA ALA A 132 -11.40 6.50 -3.59
C ALA A 132 -11.89 6.71 -5.02
N VAL A 133 -10.97 6.97 -5.95
CA VAL A 133 -11.29 7.19 -7.37
C VAL A 133 -11.94 5.96 -8.00
N ALA A 134 -11.35 4.78 -7.80
CA ALA A 134 -11.89 3.53 -8.32
C ALA A 134 -13.31 3.25 -7.80
N ALA A 135 -13.53 3.43 -6.50
CA ALA A 135 -14.82 3.22 -5.85
C ALA A 135 -15.89 4.20 -6.35
N LEU A 136 -15.55 5.50 -6.41
CA LEU A 136 -16.47 6.53 -6.89
C LEU A 136 -16.86 6.31 -8.35
N ARG A 137 -15.91 6.00 -9.23
CA ARG A 137 -16.18 5.63 -10.63
C ARG A 137 -17.10 4.40 -10.73
N ALA A 138 -16.79 3.35 -9.96
CA ALA A 138 -17.62 2.14 -9.93
C ALA A 138 -19.05 2.41 -9.43
N ALA A 139 -19.23 3.36 -8.51
CA ALA A 139 -20.53 3.80 -8.00
C ALA A 139 -21.23 4.83 -8.91
N GLY A 140 -20.66 5.16 -10.09
CA GLY A 140 -21.23 6.13 -11.02
C GLY A 140 -21.11 7.59 -10.58
N GLN A 141 -20.26 7.89 -9.60
CA GLN A 141 -20.01 9.26 -9.16
C GLN A 141 -19.06 9.97 -10.12
N PRO A 142 -19.26 11.28 -10.37
CA PRO A 142 -18.40 12.03 -11.27
C PRO A 142 -16.99 12.20 -10.70
N VAL A 143 -16.00 11.78 -11.47
CA VAL A 143 -14.58 11.96 -11.21
C VAL A 143 -13.91 12.56 -12.43
N THR A 144 -13.24 13.70 -12.27
CA THR A 144 -12.55 14.40 -13.36
C THR A 144 -11.04 14.30 -13.14
N GLU A 145 -10.32 13.84 -14.17
CA GLU A 145 -8.87 13.86 -14.18
C GLU A 145 -8.34 15.29 -14.39
N MET A 146 -7.28 15.63 -13.68
CA MET A 146 -6.64 16.93 -13.73
C MET A 146 -5.13 16.78 -13.51
N PRO A 147 -4.29 17.66 -14.05
CA PRO A 147 -2.89 17.71 -13.66
C PRO A 147 -2.76 18.14 -12.19
N MET A 148 -1.93 17.43 -11.44
CA MET A 148 -1.69 17.63 -10.00
C MET A 148 -0.20 17.77 -9.73
N VAL A 149 0.16 18.67 -8.85
CA VAL A 149 1.52 18.73 -8.30
C VAL A 149 1.73 17.51 -7.41
N SER A 150 2.60 16.59 -7.81
CA SER A 150 2.94 15.41 -7.01
C SER A 150 4.15 15.63 -6.10
N ALA A 151 5.10 16.48 -6.52
CA ALA A 151 6.25 16.84 -5.69
C ALA A 151 6.74 18.24 -6.00
N VAL A 152 7.35 18.88 -5.01
CA VAL A 152 8.00 20.20 -5.14
C VAL A 152 9.45 20.07 -4.71
N SER A 153 10.38 20.46 -5.57
CA SER A 153 11.81 20.46 -5.26
C SER A 153 12.11 21.48 -4.16
N ALA A 154 12.77 21.06 -3.09
CA ALA A 154 13.13 21.92 -1.96
C ALA A 154 14.03 23.13 -2.38
N ALA A 155 14.85 22.96 -3.41
CA ALA A 155 15.67 24.02 -4.00
C ALA A 155 14.99 24.72 -5.19
N GLY A 156 13.75 24.35 -5.54
CA GLY A 156 13.04 24.88 -6.69
C GLY A 156 12.28 26.18 -6.41
N PRO A 157 11.98 26.99 -7.44
CA PRO A 157 11.31 28.28 -7.28
C PRO A 157 9.84 28.18 -6.85
N ALA A 158 9.23 26.99 -6.96
CA ALA A 158 7.89 26.69 -6.48
C ALA A 158 7.86 26.32 -4.98
N HIS A 159 9.03 26.14 -4.33
CA HIS A 159 9.10 25.80 -2.90
C HIS A 159 8.38 26.85 -2.03
N GLY A 160 7.55 26.39 -1.11
CA GLY A 160 6.73 27.24 -0.26
C GLY A 160 5.56 27.97 -0.98
N LYS A 161 5.40 27.80 -2.28
CA LYS A 161 4.32 28.36 -3.08
C LYS A 161 3.32 27.32 -3.53
N LEU A 162 3.75 26.40 -4.40
CA LEU A 162 2.97 25.19 -4.75
C LEU A 162 3.19 24.12 -3.71
N ALA A 163 2.22 23.21 -3.57
CA ALA A 163 2.27 22.10 -2.65
C ALA A 163 1.85 20.79 -3.35
N PRO A 164 2.36 19.63 -2.91
CA PRO A 164 1.82 18.35 -3.32
C PRO A 164 0.31 18.29 -3.07
N GLY A 165 -0.45 17.75 -4.03
CA GLY A 165 -1.91 17.70 -4.00
C GLY A 165 -2.61 18.91 -4.65
N ASP A 166 -1.91 19.98 -5.05
CA ASP A 166 -2.50 21.08 -5.83
C ASP A 166 -3.01 20.57 -7.18
N LEU A 167 -4.30 20.62 -7.42
CA LEU A 167 -4.88 20.35 -8.75
C LEU A 167 -4.78 21.62 -9.61
N ILE A 168 -4.12 21.53 -10.76
CA ILE A 168 -3.88 22.70 -11.62
C ILE A 168 -5.06 22.88 -12.57
N GLU A 169 -5.80 23.96 -12.42
CA GLU A 169 -6.92 24.31 -13.29
C GLU A 169 -6.49 25.14 -14.50
N LYS A 170 -5.58 26.11 -14.28
CA LYS A 170 -5.12 27.03 -15.35
C LYS A 170 -3.62 27.33 -15.20
N VAL A 171 -2.98 27.59 -16.34
CA VAL A 171 -1.65 28.18 -16.44
C VAL A 171 -1.76 29.42 -17.31
N ASP A 172 -1.30 30.57 -16.82
CA ASP A 172 -1.40 31.88 -17.47
C ASP A 172 -2.82 32.19 -17.98
N GLY A 173 -3.81 31.93 -17.14
CA GLY A 173 -5.22 32.12 -17.41
C GLY A 173 -5.87 31.11 -18.38
N LYS A 174 -5.09 30.23 -19.01
CA LYS A 174 -5.59 29.19 -19.93
C LYS A 174 -5.87 27.87 -19.19
N PRO A 175 -7.05 27.26 -19.39
CA PRO A 175 -7.33 25.94 -18.81
C PRO A 175 -6.34 24.90 -19.28
N VAL A 176 -5.99 23.97 -18.38
CA VAL A 176 -5.14 22.80 -18.66
C VAL A 176 -5.90 21.55 -18.22
N ALA A 177 -5.86 20.49 -19.05
CA ALA A 177 -6.58 19.24 -18.80
C ALA A 177 -5.63 18.07 -18.52
N SER A 178 -4.35 18.19 -18.86
CA SER A 178 -3.38 17.12 -18.75
C SER A 178 -2.02 17.60 -18.25
N VAL A 179 -1.21 16.66 -17.74
CA VAL A 179 0.20 16.88 -17.39
C VAL A 179 0.98 17.49 -18.57
N LEU A 180 0.69 17.01 -19.78
CA LEU A 180 1.34 17.49 -20.99
C LEU A 180 1.02 18.97 -21.29
N ASP A 181 -0.21 19.40 -21.02
CA ASP A 181 -0.63 20.80 -21.26
C ASP A 181 0.10 21.76 -20.33
N VAL A 182 0.26 21.38 -19.06
CA VAL A 182 1.06 22.16 -18.09
C VAL A 182 2.51 22.27 -18.57
N GLY A 183 3.11 21.16 -18.95
CA GLY A 183 4.49 21.14 -19.45
C GLY A 183 4.66 21.99 -20.73
N LYS A 184 3.68 21.97 -21.65
CA LYS A 184 3.67 22.83 -22.84
C LYS A 184 3.50 24.31 -22.49
N ALA A 185 2.66 24.62 -21.50
CA ALA A 185 2.45 26.01 -21.07
C ALA A 185 3.72 26.60 -20.46
N VAL A 186 4.38 25.89 -19.53
CA VAL A 186 5.63 26.33 -18.91
C VAL A 186 6.74 26.51 -19.94
N ARG A 187 6.86 25.60 -20.91
CA ARG A 187 7.90 25.70 -21.99
C ARG A 187 7.73 26.85 -22.98
N LYS A 188 6.61 27.59 -22.96
CA LYS A 188 6.44 28.81 -23.77
C LYS A 188 7.16 30.02 -23.19
N HIS A 189 7.58 29.94 -21.94
CA HIS A 189 8.33 30.99 -21.27
C HIS A 189 9.82 30.88 -21.52
N THR A 190 10.55 31.93 -21.15
CA THR A 190 12.02 31.88 -21.02
C THR A 190 12.43 31.79 -19.56
N VAL A 191 13.68 31.44 -19.31
CA VAL A 191 14.22 31.39 -17.94
C VAL A 191 14.18 32.83 -17.36
N GLY A 192 13.60 32.97 -16.16
CA GLY A 192 13.39 34.23 -15.47
C GLY A 192 11.97 34.81 -15.62
N ASP A 193 11.14 34.28 -16.54
CA ASP A 193 9.75 34.71 -16.68
C ASP A 193 8.90 34.17 -15.52
N THR A 194 7.79 34.84 -15.26
CA THR A 194 6.81 34.44 -14.26
C THR A 194 5.67 33.66 -14.90
N VAL A 195 5.40 32.46 -14.41
CA VAL A 195 4.26 31.60 -14.76
C VAL A 195 3.21 31.70 -13.67
N VAL A 196 1.95 31.91 -14.03
CA VAL A 196 0.83 32.07 -13.11
C VAL A 196 -0.02 30.76 -13.12
N PHE A 197 -0.06 30.07 -12.00
CA PHE A 197 -0.88 28.88 -11.80
C PHE A 197 -2.16 29.23 -11.05
N VAL A 198 -3.30 28.73 -11.52
CA VAL A 198 -4.55 28.68 -10.76
C VAL A 198 -4.73 27.23 -10.33
N VAL A 199 -4.73 27.00 -9.03
CA VAL A 199 -4.81 25.63 -8.46
C VAL A 199 -5.97 25.52 -7.47
N LEU A 200 -6.52 24.32 -7.37
CA LEU A 200 -7.45 23.92 -6.33
C LEU A 200 -6.66 23.21 -5.22
N ARG A 201 -6.61 23.82 -4.03
CA ARG A 201 -5.96 23.30 -2.82
C ARG A 201 -6.98 23.21 -1.69
N ASN A 202 -7.26 22.02 -1.18
CA ASN A 202 -8.24 21.80 -0.11
C ASN A 202 -9.58 22.52 -0.39
N SER A 203 -10.14 22.29 -1.57
CA SER A 203 -11.39 22.91 -2.06
C SER A 203 -11.35 24.43 -2.21
N SER A 204 -10.19 25.07 -2.07
CA SER A 204 -10.01 26.52 -2.24
C SER A 204 -9.18 26.82 -3.48
N VAL A 205 -9.67 27.72 -4.32
CA VAL A 205 -8.93 28.18 -5.51
C VAL A 205 -7.86 29.17 -5.07
N LYS A 206 -6.62 28.96 -5.54
CA LYS A 206 -5.47 29.83 -5.28
C LYS A 206 -4.78 30.22 -6.59
N THR A 207 -4.36 31.47 -6.68
CA THR A 207 -3.54 31.97 -7.79
C THR A 207 -2.11 32.13 -7.28
N ILE A 208 -1.16 31.47 -7.94
CA ILE A 208 0.23 31.34 -7.48
C ILE A 208 1.17 31.70 -8.63
N ALA A 209 2.02 32.68 -8.40
CA ALA A 209 3.05 33.09 -9.35
C ALA A 209 4.40 32.46 -9.01
N VAL A 210 5.02 31.81 -10.01
CA VAL A 210 6.32 31.16 -9.85
C VAL A 210 7.26 31.64 -10.95
N THR A 211 8.41 32.19 -10.57
CA THR A 211 9.45 32.57 -11.52
C THR A 211 10.21 31.34 -11.99
N THR A 212 10.36 31.18 -13.29
CA THR A 212 11.07 30.03 -13.88
C THR A 212 12.59 30.12 -13.64
N VAL A 213 13.21 28.99 -13.54
CA VAL A 213 14.66 28.81 -13.51
C VAL A 213 15.10 27.85 -14.63
N SER A 214 16.39 27.76 -14.88
CA SER A 214 16.93 26.77 -15.82
C SER A 214 16.63 25.35 -15.34
N SER A 215 16.14 24.49 -16.24
CA SER A 215 15.96 23.07 -15.96
C SER A 215 17.31 22.38 -15.72
N VAL A 216 17.34 21.38 -14.85
CA VAL A 216 18.55 20.57 -14.58
C VAL A 216 18.96 19.76 -15.81
N SER A 217 17.99 19.27 -16.58
CA SER A 217 18.23 18.44 -17.77
C SER A 217 18.56 19.26 -19.03
N ASP A 218 18.04 20.49 -19.13
CA ASP A 218 18.30 21.40 -20.23
C ASP A 218 18.35 22.86 -19.72
N ARG A 219 19.54 23.43 -19.66
CA ARG A 219 19.75 24.79 -19.11
C ARG A 219 19.01 25.89 -19.88
N ARG A 220 18.58 25.64 -21.12
CA ARG A 220 17.80 26.60 -21.92
C ARG A 220 16.30 26.47 -21.66
N ALA A 221 15.84 25.34 -21.13
CA ALA A 221 14.43 25.13 -20.87
C ALA A 221 14.02 25.74 -19.54
N PRO A 222 12.89 26.48 -19.48
CA PRO A 222 12.34 26.97 -18.23
C PRO A 222 11.76 25.83 -17.39
N ALA A 223 11.94 25.91 -16.07
CA ALA A 223 11.40 24.98 -15.10
C ALA A 223 10.87 25.73 -13.87
N VAL A 224 9.84 25.18 -13.24
CA VAL A 224 9.27 25.72 -11.99
C VAL A 224 9.61 24.85 -10.79
N GLY A 225 10.32 23.74 -10.97
CA GLY A 225 10.79 22.89 -9.86
C GLY A 225 9.68 22.05 -9.21
N VAL A 226 8.72 21.58 -10.01
CA VAL A 226 7.67 20.65 -9.58
C VAL A 226 7.64 19.40 -10.46
N THR A 227 7.16 18.30 -9.88
CA THR A 227 6.73 17.13 -10.62
C THR A 227 5.21 17.20 -10.72
N ILE A 228 4.68 16.95 -11.91
CA ILE A 228 3.24 16.94 -12.18
C ILE A 228 2.83 15.52 -12.52
N ASP A 229 1.75 15.06 -11.94
CA ASP A 229 1.13 13.76 -12.18
C ASP A 229 -0.38 13.92 -12.42
N THR A 230 -1.07 12.83 -12.73
CA THR A 230 -2.53 12.83 -12.82
C THR A 230 -3.13 12.87 -11.43
N GLY A 231 -3.94 13.88 -11.17
CA GLY A 231 -4.78 14.00 -9.99
C GLY A 231 -6.26 13.87 -10.35
N TYR A 232 -7.11 13.91 -9.33
CA TYR A 232 -8.54 13.68 -9.52
C TYR A 232 -9.36 14.67 -8.71
N ARG A 233 -10.37 15.26 -9.35
CA ARG A 233 -11.37 16.09 -8.68
C ARG A 233 -12.68 15.30 -8.57
N TYR A 234 -13.21 15.21 -7.36
CA TYR A 234 -14.52 14.64 -7.04
C TYR A 234 -15.14 15.43 -5.87
N THR A 235 -16.46 15.31 -5.69
CA THR A 235 -17.21 16.12 -4.72
C THR A 235 -17.05 15.65 -3.28
N PRO A 236 -17.17 14.34 -2.93
CA PRO A 236 -17.12 13.91 -1.54
C PRO A 236 -15.72 14.09 -0.96
N THR A 237 -15.67 14.38 0.34
CA THR A 237 -14.44 14.28 1.11
C THR A 237 -14.35 12.87 1.71
N ILE A 238 -13.23 12.19 1.49
CA ILE A 238 -12.99 10.85 2.05
C ILE A 238 -11.84 10.97 3.04
N THR A 239 -12.09 10.58 4.28
CA THR A 239 -11.12 10.62 5.38
C THR A 239 -10.86 9.19 5.85
N TYR A 240 -9.59 8.83 5.96
CA TYR A 240 -9.14 7.55 6.47
C TYR A 240 -8.64 7.74 7.91
N ASN A 241 -9.23 6.98 8.86
CA ASN A 241 -8.82 6.97 10.26
C ASN A 241 -8.16 5.62 10.60
N ILE A 242 -7.42 5.08 9.65
CA ILE A 242 -6.65 3.84 9.78
C ILE A 242 -5.46 4.09 10.72
N PRO A 243 -5.05 3.13 11.57
CA PRO A 243 -3.87 3.28 12.41
C PRO A 243 -2.61 3.62 11.61
N GLY A 244 -1.86 4.62 12.06
CA GLY A 244 -0.73 5.19 11.31
C GLY A 244 0.52 4.29 11.23
N ASP A 245 0.54 3.16 11.93
CA ASP A 245 1.54 2.10 11.83
C ASP A 245 1.24 1.12 10.68
N ILE A 246 0.08 1.25 10.05
CA ILE A 246 -0.28 0.48 8.86
C ILE A 246 0.05 1.32 7.63
N VAL A 247 1.01 0.85 6.85
CA VAL A 247 1.54 1.52 5.66
C VAL A 247 1.58 0.58 4.46
N GLY A 248 1.79 1.15 3.28
CA GLY A 248 1.96 0.40 2.04
C GLY A 248 0.68 0.26 1.19
N PRO A 249 0.82 -0.06 -0.10
CA PRO A 249 -0.26 0.07 -1.09
C PRO A 249 -1.22 -1.13 -1.17
N SER A 250 -1.08 -2.14 -0.31
CA SER A 250 -1.76 -3.44 -0.48
C SER A 250 -3.20 -3.49 0.03
N ALA A 251 -3.71 -2.41 0.65
CA ALA A 251 -5.08 -2.30 1.16
C ALA A 251 -6.08 -1.69 0.15
N GLY A 252 -5.61 -1.24 -1.01
CA GLY A 252 -6.38 -0.47 -1.97
C GLY A 252 -7.70 -1.12 -2.39
N LEU A 253 -7.69 -2.43 -2.69
CA LEU A 253 -8.91 -3.16 -3.04
C LEU A 253 -9.94 -3.16 -1.89
N ALA A 254 -9.49 -3.42 -0.66
CA ALA A 254 -10.38 -3.45 0.51
C ALA A 254 -10.96 -2.06 0.79
N MET A 255 -10.14 -1.01 0.69
CA MET A 255 -10.58 0.38 0.82
C MET A 255 -11.60 0.75 -0.25
N ALA A 256 -11.33 0.42 -1.52
CA ALA A 256 -12.25 0.70 -2.62
C ALA A 256 -13.60 0.00 -2.45
N LEU A 257 -13.62 -1.26 -2.04
CA LEU A 257 -14.86 -2.00 -1.76
C LEU A 257 -15.63 -1.41 -0.58
N SER A 258 -14.92 -0.95 0.46
CA SER A 258 -15.54 -0.30 1.62
C SER A 258 -16.19 1.03 1.23
N ILE A 259 -15.52 1.85 0.45
CA ILE A 259 -16.07 3.11 -0.07
C ILE A 259 -17.26 2.81 -0.98
N TYR A 260 -17.12 1.86 -1.91
CA TYR A 260 -18.22 1.45 -2.79
C TYR A 260 -19.44 0.98 -2.00
N GLN A 261 -19.25 0.14 -0.96
CA GLN A 261 -20.32 -0.29 -0.05
C GLN A 261 -21.08 0.90 0.56
N MET A 262 -20.36 1.95 0.93
CA MET A 262 -20.96 3.13 1.57
C MET A 262 -21.72 4.02 0.59
N VAL A 263 -21.23 4.20 -0.65
CA VAL A 263 -21.76 5.20 -1.59
C VAL A 263 -22.64 4.62 -2.70
N ALA A 264 -22.59 3.31 -2.94
CA ALA A 264 -23.40 2.67 -3.96
C ALA A 264 -24.89 2.57 -3.54
N PRO A 265 -25.83 2.57 -4.50
CA PRO A 265 -27.26 2.52 -4.19
C PRO A 265 -27.71 1.21 -3.54
N ASN A 266 -26.97 0.12 -3.79
CA ASN A 266 -27.31 -1.20 -3.27
C ASN A 266 -26.30 -1.64 -2.21
N ASP A 267 -26.79 -2.33 -1.19
CA ASP A 267 -25.93 -2.99 -0.20
C ASP A 267 -25.18 -4.14 -0.87
N LEU A 268 -23.86 -4.02 -1.00
CA LEU A 268 -23.01 -5.03 -1.63
C LEU A 268 -22.69 -6.19 -0.67
N ILE A 269 -22.30 -5.87 0.55
CA ILE A 269 -21.68 -6.83 1.49
C ILE A 269 -22.75 -7.60 2.29
N GLY A 270 -23.86 -6.95 2.68
CA GLY A 270 -24.88 -7.55 3.54
C GLY A 270 -24.30 -7.95 4.90
N SER A 271 -24.45 -9.22 5.27
CA SER A 271 -23.90 -9.81 6.52
C SER A 271 -22.62 -10.63 6.27
N LEU A 272 -21.99 -10.54 5.09
CA LEU A 272 -20.79 -11.30 4.78
C LEU A 272 -19.58 -10.78 5.56
N ARG A 273 -18.70 -11.71 5.95
CA ARG A 273 -17.40 -11.43 6.54
C ARG A 273 -16.33 -11.65 5.49
N ILE A 274 -15.94 -10.57 4.84
CA ILE A 274 -15.00 -10.57 3.73
C ILE A 274 -13.66 -10.00 4.20
N ALA A 275 -12.58 -10.65 3.87
CA ALA A 275 -11.25 -10.08 3.90
C ALA A 275 -10.68 -10.02 2.48
N GLY A 276 -9.73 -9.14 2.25
CA GLY A 276 -9.09 -9.04 0.96
C GLY A 276 -7.82 -8.21 0.99
N THR A 277 -7.05 -8.35 -0.05
CA THR A 277 -5.83 -7.59 -0.29
C THR A 277 -5.69 -7.32 -1.77
N GLY A 278 -4.84 -6.37 -2.11
CA GLY A 278 -4.54 -5.97 -3.48
C GLY A 278 -4.27 -4.49 -3.56
N GLY A 279 -3.25 -4.09 -4.31
CA GLY A 279 -3.15 -2.73 -4.79
C GLY A 279 -4.31 -2.46 -5.76
N ILE A 280 -4.68 -1.22 -5.94
CA ILE A 280 -5.71 -0.83 -6.91
C ILE A 280 -5.25 0.38 -7.69
N SER A 281 -5.57 0.40 -8.99
CA SER A 281 -5.37 1.60 -9.81
C SER A 281 -6.65 2.44 -9.85
N PRO A 282 -6.57 3.72 -10.23
CA PRO A 282 -7.74 4.59 -10.41
C PRO A 282 -8.80 4.05 -11.39
N ASP A 283 -8.39 3.17 -12.31
CA ASP A 283 -9.28 2.48 -13.24
C ASP A 283 -9.90 1.20 -12.67
N GLY A 284 -9.58 0.89 -11.41
CA GLY A 284 -10.10 -0.27 -10.70
C GLY A 284 -9.39 -1.59 -11.00
N ASN A 285 -8.22 -1.58 -11.66
CA ASN A 285 -7.42 -2.80 -11.85
C ASN A 285 -6.75 -3.20 -10.53
N VAL A 286 -6.83 -4.49 -10.20
CA VAL A 286 -6.24 -5.06 -8.98
C VAL A 286 -4.82 -5.53 -9.25
N VAL A 287 -3.88 -5.09 -8.41
CA VAL A 287 -2.46 -5.39 -8.54
C VAL A 287 -2.04 -6.40 -7.47
N ALA A 288 -1.17 -7.34 -7.86
CA ALA A 288 -0.58 -8.33 -6.96
C ALA A 288 0.28 -7.67 -5.86
N ILE A 289 0.36 -8.35 -4.71
CA ILE A 289 1.05 -7.86 -3.51
C ILE A 289 1.98 -8.92 -2.93
N GLY A 290 2.81 -8.54 -1.99
CA GLY A 290 3.61 -9.48 -1.21
C GLY A 290 2.87 -10.02 0.03
N GLY A 291 3.26 -11.20 0.50
CA GLY A 291 2.75 -11.75 1.76
C GLY A 291 1.32 -12.26 1.71
N ILE A 292 0.92 -12.82 0.58
CA ILE A 292 -0.46 -13.30 0.39
C ILE A 292 -0.81 -14.46 1.33
N GLN A 293 0.13 -15.36 1.61
CA GLN A 293 -0.08 -16.52 2.48
C GLN A 293 -0.29 -16.09 3.92
N GLU A 294 0.55 -15.18 4.41
CA GLU A 294 0.45 -14.58 5.75
C GLU A 294 -0.87 -13.81 5.91
N LYS A 295 -1.31 -13.13 4.84
CA LYS A 295 -2.58 -12.38 4.82
C LYS A 295 -3.81 -13.30 4.81
N ILE A 296 -3.75 -14.45 4.15
CA ILE A 296 -4.78 -15.48 4.22
C ILE A 296 -4.84 -16.06 5.65
N ALA A 297 -3.68 -16.39 6.24
CA ALA A 297 -3.62 -16.93 7.58
C ALA A 297 -4.22 -15.98 8.63
N VAL A 298 -3.88 -14.67 8.59
CA VAL A 298 -4.46 -13.70 9.52
C VAL A 298 -5.96 -13.50 9.29
N ALA A 299 -6.42 -13.49 8.05
CA ALA A 299 -7.83 -13.32 7.74
C ALA A 299 -8.69 -14.50 8.25
N GLU A 300 -8.18 -15.72 8.11
CA GLU A 300 -8.83 -16.93 8.64
C GLU A 300 -8.88 -16.93 10.16
N ARG A 301 -7.76 -16.64 10.81
CA ARG A 301 -7.67 -16.49 12.27
C ARG A 301 -8.70 -15.49 12.81
N ASP A 302 -8.89 -14.37 12.12
CA ASP A 302 -9.81 -13.31 12.52
C ASP A 302 -11.25 -13.56 12.02
N GLY A 303 -11.53 -14.77 11.46
CA GLY A 303 -12.86 -15.29 11.20
C GLY A 303 -13.51 -14.83 9.90
N ALA A 304 -12.77 -14.31 8.93
CA ALA A 304 -13.27 -14.09 7.58
C ALA A 304 -13.80 -15.41 6.97
N LYS A 305 -14.78 -15.32 6.09
CA LYS A 305 -15.35 -16.46 5.36
C LYS A 305 -15.03 -16.45 3.88
N ILE A 306 -14.70 -15.27 3.37
CA ILE A 306 -14.35 -15.03 1.98
C ILE A 306 -13.05 -14.23 1.99
N PHE A 307 -12.11 -14.63 1.13
CA PHE A 307 -10.89 -13.89 0.91
C PHE A 307 -10.73 -13.53 -0.57
N LEU A 308 -10.58 -12.24 -0.87
CA LEU A 308 -10.36 -11.75 -2.23
C LEU A 308 -8.88 -11.80 -2.56
N VAL A 309 -8.52 -12.60 -3.57
CA VAL A 309 -7.14 -12.86 -4.00
C VAL A 309 -6.89 -12.12 -5.31
N PRO A 310 -5.89 -11.22 -5.39
CA PRO A 310 -5.48 -10.66 -6.68
C PRO A 310 -5.10 -11.76 -7.68
N ALA A 311 -5.57 -11.69 -8.90
CA ALA A 311 -5.30 -12.70 -9.92
C ALA A 311 -3.80 -12.97 -10.13
N GLY A 312 -2.97 -11.92 -9.97
CA GLY A 312 -1.51 -12.05 -10.06
C GLY A 312 -0.87 -12.87 -8.95
N ASN A 313 -1.58 -13.07 -7.80
CA ASN A 313 -1.08 -13.88 -6.68
C ASN A 313 -1.59 -15.33 -6.68
N CYS A 314 -2.35 -15.76 -7.69
CA CYS A 314 -2.88 -17.13 -7.71
C CYS A 314 -1.79 -18.20 -7.64
N ARG A 315 -0.62 -17.95 -8.21
CA ARG A 315 0.51 -18.89 -8.13
C ARG A 315 1.13 -18.99 -6.73
N ASP A 316 1.09 -17.89 -6.00
CA ASP A 316 1.74 -17.77 -4.68
C ASP A 316 0.93 -18.47 -3.57
N ILE A 317 -0.32 -18.86 -3.85
CA ILE A 317 -1.21 -19.55 -2.90
C ILE A 317 -1.42 -21.03 -3.24
N SER A 318 -0.63 -21.57 -4.18
CA SER A 318 -0.69 -23.01 -4.50
C SER A 318 -0.31 -23.83 -3.28
N GLY A 319 -1.23 -24.70 -2.83
CA GLY A 319 -1.03 -25.52 -1.64
C GLY A 319 -1.41 -24.85 -0.31
N VAL A 320 -1.94 -23.64 -0.30
CA VAL A 320 -2.49 -23.02 0.90
C VAL A 320 -3.81 -23.70 1.27
N GLU A 321 -3.86 -24.31 2.46
CA GLU A 321 -5.08 -24.89 3.02
C GLU A 321 -5.80 -23.84 3.86
N THR A 322 -7.10 -23.64 3.58
CA THR A 322 -7.95 -22.69 4.32
C THR A 322 -9.42 -23.10 4.24
N SER A 323 -10.16 -22.81 5.28
CA SER A 323 -11.62 -22.98 5.32
C SER A 323 -12.37 -21.84 4.61
N MET A 324 -11.68 -20.76 4.29
CA MET A 324 -12.27 -19.61 3.59
C MET A 324 -12.48 -19.92 2.09
N ARG A 325 -13.50 -19.27 1.51
CA ARG A 325 -13.63 -19.24 0.06
C ARG A 325 -12.64 -18.23 -0.52
N LEU A 326 -11.64 -18.70 -1.25
CA LEU A 326 -10.71 -17.87 -1.99
C LEU A 326 -11.34 -17.45 -3.32
N VAL A 327 -11.46 -16.14 -3.55
CA VAL A 327 -12.09 -15.56 -4.74
C VAL A 327 -11.06 -14.78 -5.54
N LYS A 328 -10.76 -15.24 -6.76
CA LYS A 328 -9.85 -14.57 -7.67
C LYS A 328 -10.49 -13.31 -8.26
N VAL A 329 -9.77 -12.19 -8.20
CA VAL A 329 -10.20 -10.90 -8.72
C VAL A 329 -9.08 -10.20 -9.52
N SER A 330 -9.42 -9.65 -10.66
CA SER A 330 -8.52 -8.87 -11.52
C SER A 330 -8.87 -7.37 -11.50
N SER A 331 -10.09 -7.04 -11.08
CA SER A 331 -10.58 -5.67 -11.01
C SER A 331 -11.57 -5.49 -9.85
N LEU A 332 -11.83 -4.24 -9.49
CA LEU A 332 -12.90 -3.87 -8.55
C LEU A 332 -14.28 -4.36 -9.06
N LYS A 333 -14.50 -4.27 -10.36
CA LYS A 333 -15.74 -4.76 -11.00
C LYS A 333 -15.91 -6.28 -10.81
N ASP A 334 -14.84 -7.06 -10.98
CA ASP A 334 -14.87 -8.51 -10.75
C ASP A 334 -15.18 -8.82 -9.28
N ALA A 335 -14.55 -8.08 -8.33
CA ALA A 335 -14.80 -8.24 -6.91
C ALA A 335 -16.27 -7.96 -6.56
N ILE A 336 -16.82 -6.85 -7.05
CA ILE A 336 -18.24 -6.49 -6.87
C ILE A 336 -19.14 -7.59 -7.42
N ALA A 337 -18.92 -8.03 -8.66
CA ALA A 337 -19.73 -9.07 -9.30
C ALA A 337 -19.65 -10.42 -8.56
N ALA A 338 -18.47 -10.80 -8.09
CA ALA A 338 -18.28 -12.01 -7.31
C ALA A 338 -19.03 -11.96 -5.97
N ILE A 339 -18.96 -10.84 -5.24
CA ILE A 339 -19.67 -10.66 -3.97
C ILE A 339 -21.19 -10.70 -4.20
N GLN A 340 -21.71 -10.00 -5.20
CA GLN A 340 -23.13 -10.04 -5.57
C GLN A 340 -23.58 -11.47 -5.87
N LYS A 341 -22.79 -12.21 -6.63
CA LYS A 341 -23.08 -13.60 -7.00
C LYS A 341 -23.08 -14.54 -5.79
N ILE A 342 -22.12 -14.34 -4.85
CA ILE A 342 -22.07 -15.10 -3.59
C ILE A 342 -23.32 -14.83 -2.75
N ARG A 343 -23.75 -13.57 -2.62
CA ARG A 343 -24.96 -13.21 -1.88
C ARG A 343 -26.23 -13.81 -2.47
N ALA A 344 -26.29 -13.92 -3.79
CA ALA A 344 -27.41 -14.56 -4.49
C ALA A 344 -27.37 -16.11 -4.44
N GLY A 345 -26.42 -16.72 -3.73
CA GLY A 345 -26.24 -18.19 -3.70
C GLY A 345 -25.75 -18.77 -5.02
N GLY A 346 -25.19 -17.96 -5.92
CA GLY A 346 -24.76 -18.38 -7.23
C GLY A 346 -23.51 -19.27 -7.21
N THR A 347 -23.39 -20.12 -8.24
CA THR A 347 -22.24 -21.00 -8.48
C THR A 347 -21.27 -20.42 -9.51
N GLY A 348 -20.10 -21.03 -9.70
CA GLY A 348 -19.10 -20.56 -10.69
C GLY A 348 -18.46 -19.24 -10.28
N ILE A 349 -18.13 -19.09 -9.02
CA ILE A 349 -17.31 -17.99 -8.49
C ILE A 349 -15.87 -18.20 -8.95
N PRO A 350 -15.20 -17.19 -9.55
CA PRO A 350 -13.79 -17.32 -9.94
C PRO A 350 -12.91 -17.69 -8.74
N HIS A 351 -12.02 -18.66 -8.91
CA HIS A 351 -11.06 -19.09 -7.91
C HIS A 351 -9.67 -19.25 -8.54
N CYS A 352 -8.67 -19.33 -7.75
CA CYS A 352 -7.30 -19.59 -8.21
C CYS A 352 -6.99 -21.08 -8.45
#